data_ab74f6f934a3fe90fec84c6bb61e8c25
#
_entry.id   ab74f6f934a3fe90fec84c6bb61e8c25
#
_cell.length_a   1.000
_cell.length_b   1.000
_cell.length_c   1.000
_cell.angle_alpha   90.00
_cell.angle_beta   90.00
_cell.angle_gamma   90.00
#
_symmetry.space_group_name_H-M   'P 1'
#
loop_
_entity.id
_entity.type
_entity.pdbx_description
1 polymer ?
#
loop_
_entity_poly.entity_id
_entity_poly.type
_entity_poly.pdbx_seq_one_letter_code
_entity_poly.pdbx_strand_id
1 'polypeptide(L)'
;MTELTSLAEAIGVSERTLRRAAQEGALHANWSSPRRIQISAAEKSYVRRSWKLFSRLREVLRTEKNLAFAALIGSTARGEDRAGSDVDLIVGLREPDFDQMLRLELKLEDALDRRVDLIALEQAHSKPELMAELVEEGRVVIDRENLWPELRAQAPALLRAAERSERSRRREALAGIDRIREP
;
A
#
# COMPACT_ATOMS: atom_id res chain seq x y z
N MET A 1 0.44 9.39 29.96
CA MET A 1 0.58 9.68 28.50
C MET A 1 0.57 8.34 27.78
N THR A 2 -0.31 8.15 26.79
CA THR A 2 -0.38 6.89 26.04
C THR A 2 0.77 6.81 25.03
N GLU A 3 1.18 5.60 24.63
CA GLU A 3 2.20 5.43 23.58
C GLU A 3 1.80 6.08 22.26
N LEU A 4 0.48 6.12 21.97
CA LEU A 4 -0.06 6.77 20.78
C LEU A 4 0.07 8.30 20.85
N THR A 5 -0.14 8.88 22.04
CA THR A 5 0.04 10.32 22.27
C THR A 5 1.49 10.73 22.02
N SER A 6 2.45 9.99 22.56
CA SER A 6 3.88 10.25 22.34
C SER A 6 4.30 10.10 20.87
N LEU A 7 3.72 9.15 20.14
CA LEU A 7 3.98 9.01 18.71
C LEU A 7 3.40 10.20 17.93
N ALA A 8 2.18 10.61 18.25
CA ALA A 8 1.52 11.73 17.61
C ALA A 8 2.30 13.06 17.79
N GLU A 9 2.77 13.31 19.02
CA GLU A 9 3.63 14.46 19.32
C GLU A 9 4.93 14.43 18.53
N ALA A 10 5.57 13.24 18.43
CA ALA A 10 6.84 13.09 17.72
C ALA A 10 6.77 13.37 16.22
N ILE A 11 5.59 13.26 15.60
CA ILE A 11 5.38 13.54 14.17
C ILE A 11 4.51 14.78 13.92
N GLY A 12 4.16 15.53 14.99
CA GLY A 12 3.45 16.81 14.89
C GLY A 12 1.97 16.70 14.50
N VAL A 13 1.29 15.59 14.91
CA VAL A 13 -0.14 15.41 14.63
C VAL A 13 -0.94 15.11 15.89
N SER A 14 -2.27 15.09 15.79
CA SER A 14 -3.13 14.69 16.91
C SER A 14 -3.22 13.16 17.04
N GLU A 15 -3.46 12.65 18.24
CA GLU A 15 -3.78 11.23 18.47
C GLU A 15 -4.99 10.80 17.64
N ARG A 16 -5.98 11.68 17.47
CA ARG A 16 -7.15 11.44 16.61
C ARG A 16 -6.74 11.17 15.16
N THR A 17 -5.76 11.90 14.64
CA THR A 17 -5.22 11.69 13.28
C THR A 17 -4.62 10.31 13.13
N LEU A 18 -3.82 9.84 14.09
CA LEU A 18 -3.24 8.50 14.06
C LEU A 18 -4.29 7.39 14.21
N ARG A 19 -5.28 7.58 15.08
CA ARG A 19 -6.39 6.62 15.20
C ARG A 19 -7.16 6.48 13.90
N ARG A 20 -7.46 7.61 13.26
CA ARG A 20 -8.12 7.62 11.96
C ARG A 20 -7.27 6.94 10.89
N ALA A 21 -5.98 7.24 10.81
CA ALA A 21 -5.06 6.61 9.89
C ALA A 21 -5.01 5.08 10.07
N ALA A 22 -5.05 4.59 11.31
CA ALA A 22 -5.11 3.17 11.59
C ALA A 22 -6.46 2.54 11.19
N GLN A 23 -7.57 3.24 11.36
CA GLN A 23 -8.89 2.78 10.91
C GLN A 23 -8.99 2.70 9.39
N GLU A 24 -8.40 3.67 8.71
CA GLU A 24 -8.38 3.76 7.24
C GLU A 24 -7.36 2.80 6.58
N GLY A 25 -6.56 2.06 7.36
CA GLY A 25 -5.55 1.14 6.81
C GLY A 25 -4.22 1.80 6.42
N ALA A 26 -4.02 3.06 6.78
CA ALA A 26 -2.77 3.78 6.56
C ALA A 26 -1.65 3.36 7.54
N LEU A 27 -2.04 2.86 8.71
CA LEU A 27 -1.16 2.32 9.73
C LEU A 27 -1.56 0.89 10.09
N HIS A 28 -0.57 0.04 10.32
CA HIS A 28 -0.80 -1.31 10.79
C HIS A 28 -0.96 -1.29 12.32
N ALA A 29 -2.14 -1.63 12.78
CA ALA A 29 -2.48 -1.59 14.19
C ALA A 29 -3.36 -2.75 14.60
N ASN A 30 -3.16 -3.25 15.81
CA ASN A 30 -4.00 -4.24 16.43
C ASN A 30 -5.04 -3.57 17.35
N TRP A 31 -6.30 -3.95 17.17
CA TRP A 31 -7.41 -3.44 17.96
C TRP A 31 -7.81 -4.49 18.99
N SER A 32 -7.52 -4.23 20.27
CA SER A 32 -8.01 -5.09 21.38
C SER A 32 -9.43 -4.71 21.82
N SER A 33 -9.88 -3.51 21.47
CA SER A 33 -11.27 -3.04 21.59
C SER A 33 -11.46 -1.78 20.72
N PRO A 34 -12.71 -1.30 20.47
CA PRO A 34 -12.95 -0.08 19.70
C PRO A 34 -12.20 1.17 20.20
N ARG A 35 -11.81 1.17 21.49
CA ARG A 35 -11.08 2.29 22.10
C ARG A 35 -9.60 2.03 22.32
N ARG A 36 -9.13 0.77 22.19
CA ARG A 36 -7.77 0.37 22.53
C ARG A 36 -7.02 -0.13 21.31
N ILE A 37 -6.14 0.72 20.81
CA ILE A 37 -5.24 0.44 19.69
C ILE A 37 -3.84 0.15 20.24
N GLN A 38 -3.18 -0.83 19.63
CA GLN A 38 -1.78 -1.17 19.88
C GLN A 38 -1.01 -1.04 18.56
N ILE A 39 0.11 -0.33 18.62
CA ILE A 39 1.02 -0.14 17.48
C ILE A 39 2.36 -0.77 17.86
N SER A 40 2.87 -1.65 17.00
CA SER A 40 4.15 -2.33 17.23
C SER A 40 5.32 -1.34 17.25
N ALA A 41 6.46 -1.74 17.79
CA ALA A 41 7.67 -0.92 17.78
C ALA A 41 8.16 -0.66 16.33
N ALA A 42 8.06 -1.66 15.46
CA ALA A 42 8.38 -1.53 14.02
C ALA A 42 7.49 -0.50 13.35
N GLU A 43 6.17 -0.56 13.60
CA GLU A 43 5.23 0.40 13.05
C GLU A 43 5.46 1.82 13.57
N LYS A 44 5.76 2.00 14.84
CA LYS A 44 6.15 3.32 15.39
C LYS A 44 7.39 3.88 14.70
N SER A 45 8.39 3.04 14.42
CA SER A 45 9.58 3.42 13.68
C SER A 45 9.25 3.83 12.24
N TYR A 46 8.43 3.03 11.56
CA TYR A 46 7.92 3.34 10.23
C TYR A 46 7.23 4.71 10.20
N VAL A 47 6.27 4.94 11.09
CA VAL A 47 5.50 6.19 11.16
C VAL A 47 6.41 7.40 11.33
N ARG A 48 7.38 7.34 12.25
CA ARG A 48 8.33 8.45 12.47
C ARG A 48 9.11 8.79 11.22
N ARG A 49 9.53 7.78 10.44
CA ARG A 49 10.33 7.97 9.24
C ARG A 49 9.51 8.38 8.03
N SER A 50 8.37 7.75 7.82
CA SER A 50 7.63 7.79 6.56
C SER A 50 6.41 8.72 6.58
N TRP A 51 6.03 9.27 7.75
CA TRP A 51 4.82 10.09 7.88
C TRP A 51 4.82 11.32 6.96
N LYS A 52 5.97 11.95 6.76
CA LYS A 52 6.10 13.10 5.88
C LYS A 52 5.80 12.73 4.41
N LEU A 53 6.38 11.62 3.94
CA LEU A 53 6.10 11.09 2.61
C LEU A 53 4.61 10.76 2.46
N PHE A 54 4.05 10.04 3.42
CA PHE A 54 2.65 9.65 3.42
C PHE A 54 1.71 10.86 3.40
N SER A 55 2.01 11.89 4.17
CA SER A 55 1.24 13.14 4.19
C SER A 55 1.31 13.86 2.84
N ARG A 56 2.47 13.87 2.19
CA ARG A 56 2.66 14.49 0.88
C ARG A 56 1.90 13.74 -0.22
N LEU A 57 1.97 12.41 -0.22
CA LEU A 57 1.14 11.58 -1.11
C LEU A 57 -0.34 11.92 -0.95
N ARG A 58 -0.82 11.96 0.29
CA ARG A 58 -2.22 12.26 0.59
C ARG A 58 -2.63 13.66 0.15
N GLU A 59 -1.76 14.64 0.26
CA GLU A 59 -2.00 16.01 -0.19
C GLU A 59 -2.26 16.06 -1.70
N VAL A 60 -1.39 15.43 -2.49
CA VAL A 60 -1.51 15.37 -3.96
C VAL A 60 -2.76 14.59 -4.37
N LEU A 61 -2.92 13.37 -3.84
CA LEU A 61 -4.00 12.46 -4.22
C LEU A 61 -5.40 12.98 -3.85
N ARG A 62 -5.52 13.81 -2.81
CA ARG A 62 -6.80 14.44 -2.43
C ARG A 62 -7.35 15.37 -3.49
N THR A 63 -6.52 15.97 -4.31
CA THR A 63 -6.94 16.89 -5.37
C THR A 63 -7.55 16.19 -6.58
N GLU A 64 -7.28 14.88 -6.73
CA GLU A 64 -7.74 14.08 -7.86
C GLU A 64 -9.18 13.59 -7.66
N LYS A 65 -10.14 14.22 -8.34
CA LYS A 65 -11.57 13.96 -8.14
C LYS A 65 -12.01 12.56 -8.61
N ASN A 66 -11.42 12.07 -9.71
CA ASN A 66 -11.71 10.76 -10.27
C ASN A 66 -11.06 9.60 -9.50
N LEU A 67 -10.19 9.90 -8.53
CA LEU A 67 -9.56 8.89 -7.69
C LEU A 67 -10.56 8.31 -6.68
N ALA A 68 -10.79 7.00 -6.75
CA ALA A 68 -11.58 6.24 -5.78
C ALA A 68 -10.71 5.68 -4.65
N PHE A 69 -9.56 5.09 -5.02
CA PHE A 69 -8.68 4.37 -4.12
C PHE A 69 -7.20 4.62 -4.45
N ALA A 70 -6.36 4.68 -3.45
CA ALA A 70 -4.91 4.62 -3.60
C ALA A 70 -4.27 3.98 -2.36
N ALA A 71 -3.36 3.04 -2.59
CA ALA A 71 -2.57 2.42 -1.53
C ALA A 71 -1.11 2.32 -1.94
N LEU A 72 -0.22 2.61 -0.99
CA LEU A 72 1.21 2.41 -1.10
C LEU A 72 1.52 0.92 -0.92
N ILE A 73 2.36 0.37 -1.77
CA ILE A 73 2.89 -0.99 -1.71
C ILE A 73 4.42 -1.00 -1.81
N GLY A 74 5.02 -2.15 -1.94
CA GLY A 74 6.45 -2.27 -2.16
C GLY A 74 7.32 -1.95 -0.95
N SER A 75 8.59 -1.70 -1.22
CA SER A 75 9.60 -1.44 -0.20
C SER A 75 9.27 -0.21 0.65
N THR A 76 8.65 0.81 0.05
CA THR A 76 8.25 2.04 0.74
C THR A 76 7.12 1.77 1.73
N ALA A 77 6.16 0.89 1.43
CA ALA A 77 5.10 0.50 2.37
C ALA A 77 5.65 -0.30 3.55
N ARG A 78 6.64 -1.17 3.32
CA ARG A 78 7.34 -1.95 4.36
C ARG A 78 8.32 -1.12 5.18
N GLY A 79 8.70 0.04 4.66
CA GLY A 79 9.73 0.89 5.27
C GLY A 79 11.14 0.36 5.07
N GLU A 80 11.39 -0.33 3.99
CA GLU A 80 12.67 -0.88 3.56
C GLU A 80 13.32 -0.04 2.45
N ASP A 81 12.66 1.04 2.05
CA ASP A 81 13.11 1.94 1.00
C ASP A 81 14.43 2.62 1.36
N ARG A 82 15.26 2.80 0.33
CA ARG A 82 16.56 3.48 0.39
C ARG A 82 16.48 4.77 -0.41
N ALA A 83 17.53 5.59 -0.30
CA ALA A 83 17.67 6.74 -1.18
C ALA A 83 17.66 6.29 -2.64
N GLY A 84 16.70 6.82 -3.42
CA GLY A 84 16.49 6.45 -4.82
C GLY A 84 15.56 5.25 -5.07
N SER A 85 14.96 4.63 -4.05
CA SER A 85 13.88 3.65 -4.25
C SER A 85 12.66 4.32 -4.85
N ASP A 86 12.01 3.64 -5.78
CA ASP A 86 10.74 4.08 -6.35
C ASP A 86 9.60 4.02 -5.32
N VAL A 87 8.53 4.71 -5.56
CA VAL A 87 7.31 4.70 -4.74
C VAL A 87 6.22 3.99 -5.53
N ASP A 88 5.86 2.80 -5.12
CA ASP A 88 4.86 1.97 -5.79
C ASP A 88 3.46 2.21 -5.22
N LEU A 89 2.50 2.53 -6.07
CA LEU A 89 1.11 2.79 -5.69
C LEU A 89 0.14 1.95 -6.52
N ILE A 90 -0.80 1.30 -5.88
CA ILE A 90 -2.01 0.78 -6.54
C ILE A 90 -3.06 1.88 -6.50
N VAL A 91 -3.62 2.20 -7.68
CA VAL A 91 -4.56 3.31 -7.87
C VAL A 91 -5.83 2.82 -8.57
N GLY A 92 -6.98 3.08 -7.97
CA GLY A 92 -8.30 2.85 -8.56
C GLY A 92 -8.95 4.18 -8.97
N LEU A 93 -9.28 4.34 -10.24
CA LEU A 93 -10.06 5.45 -10.75
C LEU A 93 -11.53 5.04 -10.88
N ARG A 94 -12.47 5.99 -10.70
CA ARG A 94 -13.91 5.75 -10.95
C ARG A 94 -14.18 5.49 -12.43
N GLU A 95 -13.55 6.32 -13.26
CA GLU A 95 -13.59 6.20 -14.71
C GLU A 95 -12.15 5.96 -15.19
N PRO A 96 -11.86 4.84 -15.85
CA PRO A 96 -10.53 4.55 -16.38
C PRO A 96 -10.05 5.65 -17.32
N ASP A 97 -8.90 6.25 -17.03
CA ASP A 97 -8.30 7.33 -17.83
C ASP A 97 -6.78 7.19 -17.79
N PHE A 98 -6.21 6.70 -18.88
CA PHE A 98 -4.77 6.49 -19.01
C PHE A 98 -3.98 7.81 -18.95
N ASP A 99 -4.48 8.86 -19.60
CA ASP A 99 -3.82 10.17 -19.60
C ASP A 99 -3.83 10.78 -18.19
N GLN A 100 -4.89 10.55 -17.42
CA GLN A 100 -4.94 10.97 -16.03
C GLN A 100 -3.93 10.20 -15.18
N MET A 101 -3.77 8.89 -15.39
CA MET A 101 -2.76 8.10 -14.67
C MET A 101 -1.36 8.66 -14.91
N LEU A 102 -1.00 8.93 -16.16
CA LEU A 102 0.30 9.51 -16.50
C LEU A 102 0.51 10.91 -15.90
N ARG A 103 -0.51 11.78 -15.97
CA ARG A 103 -0.44 13.10 -15.33
C ARG A 103 -0.29 13.01 -13.82
N LEU A 104 -0.96 12.05 -13.20
CA LEU A 104 -0.88 11.82 -11.75
C LEU A 104 0.51 11.33 -11.34
N GLU A 105 1.09 10.41 -12.11
CA GLU A 105 2.45 9.90 -11.90
C GLU A 105 3.46 11.05 -11.91
N LEU A 106 3.49 11.86 -12.97
CA LEU A 106 4.38 13.02 -13.08
C LEU A 106 4.17 14.03 -11.93
N LYS A 107 2.93 14.28 -11.53
CA LYS A 107 2.60 15.17 -10.42
C LYS A 107 3.09 14.65 -9.08
N LEU A 108 3.02 13.34 -8.88
CA LEU A 108 3.56 12.69 -7.68
C LEU A 108 5.09 12.71 -7.67
N GLU A 109 5.73 12.42 -8.80
CA GLU A 109 7.20 12.49 -8.94
C GLU A 109 7.73 13.89 -8.61
N ASP A 110 7.11 14.94 -9.18
CA ASP A 110 7.46 16.34 -8.88
C ASP A 110 7.27 16.67 -7.38
N ALA A 111 6.15 16.22 -6.79
CA ALA A 111 5.86 16.49 -5.40
C ALA A 111 6.77 15.75 -4.41
N LEU A 112 7.25 14.56 -4.77
CA LEU A 112 8.04 13.69 -3.89
C LEU A 112 9.54 13.77 -4.14
N ASP A 113 9.96 14.33 -5.28
CA ASP A 113 11.35 14.28 -5.80
C ASP A 113 11.86 12.82 -5.85
N ARG A 114 11.00 11.89 -6.29
CA ARG A 114 11.24 10.45 -6.40
C ARG A 114 10.46 9.88 -7.56
N ARG A 115 10.96 8.82 -8.17
CA ARG A 115 10.21 8.04 -9.15
C ARG A 115 8.98 7.42 -8.49
N VAL A 116 7.90 7.38 -9.26
CA VAL A 116 6.61 6.82 -8.82
C VAL A 116 6.12 5.84 -9.88
N ASP A 117 5.79 4.64 -9.47
CA ASP A 117 5.14 3.64 -10.31
C ASP A 117 3.67 3.50 -9.92
N LEU A 118 2.79 3.80 -10.87
CA LEU A 118 1.34 3.65 -10.68
C LEU A 118 0.83 2.38 -11.35
N ILE A 119 0.21 1.52 -10.56
CA ILE A 119 -0.43 0.29 -11.01
C ILE A 119 -1.94 0.47 -10.88
N ALA A 120 -2.68 0.35 -12.00
CA ALA A 120 -4.13 0.38 -11.94
C ALA A 120 -4.68 -0.78 -11.10
N LEU A 121 -5.69 -0.53 -10.27
CA LEU A 121 -6.29 -1.54 -9.40
C LEU A 121 -6.83 -2.73 -10.20
N GLU A 122 -7.38 -2.50 -11.39
CA GLU A 122 -7.83 -3.54 -12.30
C GLU A 122 -6.68 -4.43 -12.78
N GLN A 123 -5.51 -3.84 -13.03
CA GLN A 123 -4.31 -4.61 -13.38
C GLN A 123 -3.79 -5.39 -12.17
N ALA A 124 -3.82 -4.80 -10.98
CA ALA A 124 -3.45 -5.50 -9.75
C ALA A 124 -4.34 -6.72 -9.50
N HIS A 125 -5.65 -6.63 -9.76
CA HIS A 125 -6.56 -7.79 -9.65
C HIS A 125 -6.20 -8.96 -10.56
N SER A 126 -5.56 -8.71 -11.71
CA SER A 126 -5.09 -9.76 -12.60
C SER A 126 -3.80 -10.44 -12.12
N LYS A 127 -3.14 -9.89 -11.09
CA LYS A 127 -1.87 -10.38 -10.54
C LYS A 127 -2.04 -10.74 -9.05
N PRO A 128 -2.29 -12.02 -8.74
CA PRO A 128 -2.57 -12.44 -7.36
C PRO A 128 -1.52 -12.00 -6.34
N GLU A 129 -0.26 -11.89 -6.74
CA GLU A 129 0.85 -11.49 -5.89
C GLU A 129 0.73 -10.02 -5.45
N LEU A 130 0.35 -9.11 -6.37
CA LEU A 130 0.15 -7.70 -6.04
C LEU A 130 -1.05 -7.51 -5.09
N MET A 131 -2.11 -8.29 -5.30
CA MET A 131 -3.27 -8.24 -4.39
C MET A 131 -2.94 -8.81 -3.01
N ALA A 132 -2.10 -9.85 -2.93
CA ALA A 132 -1.62 -10.37 -1.67
C ALA A 132 -0.75 -9.33 -0.94
N GLU A 133 0.21 -8.73 -1.63
CA GLU A 133 1.05 -7.67 -1.08
C GLU A 133 0.23 -6.49 -0.58
N LEU A 134 -0.77 -6.06 -1.37
CA LEU A 134 -1.69 -4.98 -0.97
C LEU A 134 -2.39 -5.28 0.36
N VAL A 135 -2.95 -6.49 0.54
CA VAL A 135 -3.72 -6.80 1.74
C VAL A 135 -2.87 -7.15 2.96
N GLU A 136 -1.62 -7.58 2.77
CA GLU A 136 -0.68 -7.89 3.86
C GLU A 136 0.08 -6.66 4.33
N GLU A 137 0.65 -5.91 3.40
CA GLU A 137 1.67 -4.89 3.69
C GLU A 137 1.27 -3.50 3.19
N GLY A 138 0.25 -3.42 2.34
CA GLY A 138 -0.21 -2.17 1.74
C GLY A 138 -0.69 -1.16 2.79
N ARG A 139 -0.54 0.12 2.44
CA ARG A 139 -0.96 1.24 3.28
C ARG A 139 -1.90 2.16 2.51
N VAL A 140 -3.12 2.21 2.95
CA VAL A 140 -4.16 3.00 2.29
C VAL A 140 -3.90 4.49 2.45
N VAL A 141 -3.75 5.20 1.35
CA VAL A 141 -3.57 6.65 1.32
C VAL A 141 -4.91 7.35 1.13
N ILE A 142 -5.71 6.87 0.19
CA ILE A 142 -7.06 7.35 -0.13
C ILE A 142 -7.98 6.14 -0.29
N ASP A 143 -9.15 6.20 0.34
CA ASP A 143 -10.27 5.28 0.09
C ASP A 143 -11.57 6.07 0.20
N ARG A 144 -12.16 6.42 -0.94
CA ARG A 144 -13.39 7.21 -1.01
C ARG A 144 -14.64 6.36 -1.17
N GLU A 145 -14.46 5.10 -1.57
CA GLU A 145 -15.55 4.18 -1.86
C GLU A 145 -15.62 3.01 -0.89
N ASN A 146 -14.83 3.10 0.20
CA ASN A 146 -14.79 2.09 1.25
C ASN A 146 -14.40 0.69 0.73
N LEU A 147 -13.46 0.64 -0.22
CA LEU A 147 -12.96 -0.60 -0.82
C LEU A 147 -12.06 -1.40 0.13
N TRP A 148 -11.33 -0.71 1.01
CA TRP A 148 -10.37 -1.36 1.89
C TRP A 148 -10.97 -2.43 2.82
N PRO A 149 -12.10 -2.21 3.49
CA PRO A 149 -12.75 -3.25 4.28
C PRO A 149 -13.11 -4.50 3.47
N GLU A 150 -13.54 -4.34 2.22
CA GLU A 150 -13.88 -5.47 1.34
C GLU A 150 -12.63 -6.24 0.93
N LEU A 151 -11.55 -5.55 0.55
CA LEU A 151 -10.25 -6.18 0.24
C LEU A 151 -9.70 -6.93 1.46
N ARG A 152 -9.78 -6.34 2.64
CA ARG A 152 -9.38 -6.98 3.90
C ARG A 152 -10.20 -8.23 4.20
N ALA A 153 -11.49 -8.23 3.96
CA ALA A 153 -12.34 -9.40 4.12
C ALA A 153 -11.96 -10.53 3.15
N GLN A 154 -11.48 -10.18 1.95
CA GLN A 154 -11.03 -11.12 0.93
C GLN A 154 -9.58 -11.58 1.12
N ALA A 155 -8.82 -11.01 2.05
CA ALA A 155 -7.39 -11.30 2.25
C ALA A 155 -7.06 -12.80 2.28
N PRO A 156 -7.79 -13.68 3.01
CA PRO A 156 -7.45 -15.11 3.03
C PRO A 156 -7.59 -15.80 1.65
N ALA A 157 -8.48 -15.30 0.79
CA ALA A 157 -8.65 -15.83 -0.56
C ALA A 157 -7.55 -15.33 -1.49
N LEU A 158 -7.20 -14.05 -1.39
CA LEU A 158 -6.14 -13.41 -2.17
C LEU A 158 -4.77 -14.04 -1.88
N LEU A 159 -4.45 -14.27 -0.61
CA LEU A 159 -3.21 -14.94 -0.20
C LEU A 159 -3.11 -16.36 -0.77
N ARG A 160 -4.19 -17.14 -0.66
CA ARG A 160 -4.22 -18.48 -1.27
C ARG A 160 -4.09 -18.46 -2.79
N ALA A 161 -4.62 -17.42 -3.45
CA ALA A 161 -4.47 -17.26 -4.90
C ALA A 161 -3.01 -16.98 -5.29
N ALA A 162 -2.33 -16.11 -4.56
CA ALA A 162 -0.91 -15.81 -4.74
C ALA A 162 -0.02 -17.04 -4.54
N GLU A 163 -0.24 -17.81 -3.47
CA GLU A 163 0.48 -19.08 -3.25
C GLU A 163 0.29 -20.11 -4.39
N ARG A 164 -0.94 -20.20 -4.93
CA ARG A 164 -1.20 -21.10 -6.07
C ARG A 164 -0.47 -20.64 -7.33
N SER A 165 -0.48 -19.35 -7.61
CA SER A 165 0.20 -18.75 -8.74
C SER A 165 1.72 -18.97 -8.65
N GLU A 166 2.31 -18.74 -7.50
CA GLU A 166 3.74 -18.96 -7.27
C GLU A 166 4.13 -20.45 -7.47
N ARG A 167 3.34 -21.38 -6.91
CA ARG A 167 3.57 -22.82 -7.09
C ARG A 167 3.45 -23.24 -8.55
N SER A 168 2.53 -22.64 -9.33
CA SER A 168 2.40 -22.94 -10.76
C SER A 168 3.61 -22.45 -11.53
N ARG A 169 4.02 -21.21 -11.33
CA ARG A 169 5.21 -20.62 -11.97
C ARG A 169 6.48 -21.41 -11.64
N ARG A 170 6.63 -21.83 -10.40
CA ARG A 170 7.79 -22.65 -9.99
C ARG A 170 7.79 -24.01 -10.71
N ARG A 171 6.63 -24.68 -10.84
CA ARG A 171 6.51 -25.95 -11.59
C ARG A 171 6.84 -25.77 -13.07
N GLU A 172 6.33 -24.71 -13.70
CA GLU A 172 6.59 -24.40 -15.10
C GLU A 172 8.07 -24.11 -15.36
N ALA A 173 8.70 -23.34 -14.46
CA ALA A 173 10.14 -23.06 -14.53
C ALA A 173 10.99 -24.34 -14.43
N LEU A 174 10.66 -25.25 -13.49
CA LEU A 174 11.36 -26.54 -13.35
C LEU A 174 11.17 -27.42 -14.59
N ALA A 175 9.94 -27.54 -15.11
CA ALA A 175 9.67 -28.31 -16.33
C ALA A 175 10.34 -27.70 -17.58
N GLY A 176 10.58 -26.39 -17.59
CA GLY A 176 11.37 -25.71 -18.62
C GLY A 176 12.85 -26.09 -18.57
N ILE A 177 13.42 -26.18 -17.37
CA ILE A 177 14.83 -26.59 -17.18
C ILE A 177 15.04 -28.05 -17.60
N ASP A 178 14.11 -28.95 -17.25
CA ASP A 178 14.21 -30.36 -17.60
C ASP A 178 14.18 -30.56 -19.13
N ARG A 179 13.34 -29.80 -19.84
CA ARG A 179 13.29 -29.84 -21.33
C ARG A 179 14.57 -29.37 -22.02
N ILE A 180 15.36 -28.50 -21.38
CA ILE A 180 16.65 -28.05 -21.93
C ILE A 180 17.77 -29.04 -21.64
N ARG A 181 17.58 -29.92 -20.65
CA ARG A 181 18.56 -30.93 -20.26
C ARG A 181 18.44 -32.28 -21.01
N GLU A 182 17.33 -32.49 -21.69
CA GLU A 182 17.20 -33.64 -22.58
C GLU A 182 17.93 -33.34 -23.91
N PRO A 183 18.93 -34.16 -24.28
CA PRO A 183 19.74 -33.97 -25.49
C PRO A 183 18.97 -34.21 -26.79
#